data_59d29a4494b40914514e80e4a7c7e4bf
#
_entry.id   59d29a4494b40914514e80e4a7c7e4bf
#
_cell.length_a   1.000
_cell.length_b   1.000
_cell.length_c   1.000
_cell.angle_alpha   90.00
_cell.angle_beta   90.00
_cell.angle_gamma   90.00
#
_symmetry.space_group_name_H-M   'P 1'
#
loop_
_entity.id
_entity.type
_entity.pdbx_description
1 polymer ?
#
loop_
_entity_poly.entity_id
_entity_poly.type
_entity_poly.pdbx_seq_one_letter_code
_entity_poly.pdbx_strand_id
1 'polypeptide(L)'
;MGDKESVIGKITLYSKSGNINFTLHKINKGGLGELHKEYQILKEKCEKLGYFDNQKKKSCRTNIKNIGIVTAPEGAALQDVLYVLKKNNFNGNVIIKRSIVQGNQCSKSIANSIEYLNNWKDSNNNKLDLILITRGGGSFEDLMGFSDIKVIEAIHNCDIYTMSAVGHEVDYMLSDFTADKRAPTPSVAAEIISSSQKKELELLEQNIAYYRDCIKNIILEKIGNNIYKLENLRSRIKNPLEMIDHNINTLNVYNENLKNSINLKIEQQNNKINQLEQGLEKYNIDKMLQSGYVLLIKRGKIYDSVKNLEVDQKLKIKLKDGEVEIKINKIKIDK
;
A
#
# COMPACT_ATOMS: atom_id res chain seq x y z
N MET A 1 -24.96 21.69 19.83
CA MET A 1 -23.69 21.22 20.33
C MET A 1 -23.11 22.33 21.16
N GLY A 2 -22.85 22.11 22.45
CA GLY A 2 -22.42 23.15 23.37
C GLY A 2 -20.93 23.45 23.22
N ASP A 3 -20.60 24.74 23.23
CA ASP A 3 -19.20 25.19 23.27
C ASP A 3 -18.57 24.75 24.60
N LYS A 4 -17.36 24.18 24.51
CA LYS A 4 -16.57 23.92 25.72
C LYS A 4 -15.88 25.22 26.14
N GLU A 5 -16.29 25.76 27.29
CA GLU A 5 -15.66 26.92 27.88
C GLU A 5 -14.88 26.51 29.13
N SER A 6 -13.65 26.98 29.25
CA SER A 6 -12.90 26.85 30.52
C SER A 6 -13.31 27.95 31.47
N VAL A 7 -13.73 27.56 32.63
CA VAL A 7 -14.18 28.50 33.67
C VAL A 7 -13.23 28.44 34.88
N ILE A 8 -12.79 29.59 35.33
CA ILE A 8 -12.01 29.76 36.58
C ILE A 8 -12.96 30.35 37.61
N GLY A 9 -13.15 29.62 38.68
CA GLY A 9 -14.05 30.05 39.73
C GLY A 9 -13.65 29.47 41.08
N LYS A 10 -14.34 29.92 42.14
CA LYS A 10 -14.13 29.48 43.52
C LYS A 10 -15.34 28.68 43.99
N ILE A 11 -15.06 27.50 44.50
CA ILE A 11 -16.09 26.68 45.16
C ILE A 11 -16.26 27.21 46.59
N THR A 12 -17.50 27.57 46.94
CA THR A 12 -17.87 28.02 48.27
C THR A 12 -18.99 27.15 48.81
N LEU A 13 -18.83 26.71 50.06
CA LEU A 13 -19.88 26.00 50.78
C LEU A 13 -20.70 27.01 51.59
N TYR A 14 -22.01 27.07 51.33
CA TYR A 14 -22.88 27.89 52.16
C TYR A 14 -23.34 27.10 53.39
N SER A 15 -22.73 27.43 54.55
CA SER A 15 -22.85 26.66 55.79
C SER A 15 -24.27 26.55 56.39
N LYS A 16 -25.21 27.44 55.97
CA LYS A 16 -26.61 27.42 56.47
C LYS A 16 -27.52 26.44 55.72
N SER A 17 -27.23 26.12 54.49
CA SER A 17 -28.06 25.21 53.68
C SER A 17 -27.34 23.98 53.12
N GLY A 18 -26.01 23.87 53.37
CA GLY A 18 -25.21 22.76 52.84
C GLY A 18 -24.98 22.80 51.31
N ASN A 19 -25.41 23.86 50.64
CA ASN A 19 -25.28 23.98 49.18
C ASN A 19 -23.88 24.35 48.76
N ILE A 20 -23.36 23.69 47.72
CA ILE A 20 -22.10 24.00 47.08
C ILE A 20 -22.39 25.01 45.95
N ASN A 21 -21.82 26.22 46.06
CA ASN A 21 -21.90 27.22 45.01
C ASN A 21 -20.54 27.36 44.33
N PHE A 22 -20.58 27.44 43.01
CA PHE A 22 -19.40 27.73 42.19
C PHE A 22 -19.49 29.17 41.67
N THR A 23 -18.67 30.06 42.23
CA THR A 23 -18.62 31.47 41.80
C THR A 23 -17.61 31.62 40.67
N LEU A 24 -18.11 32.00 39.50
CA LEU A 24 -17.29 32.22 38.31
C LEU A 24 -16.50 33.53 38.43
N HIS A 25 -15.18 33.48 38.30
CA HIS A 25 -14.31 34.64 38.23
C HIS A 25 -13.89 35.00 36.82
N LYS A 26 -13.73 34.00 35.94
CA LYS A 26 -13.31 34.20 34.55
C LYS A 26 -13.86 33.08 33.68
N ILE A 27 -14.46 33.46 32.55
CA ILE A 27 -14.84 32.56 31.50
C ILE A 27 -13.88 32.82 30.34
N ASN A 28 -13.08 31.85 30.01
CA ASN A 28 -12.27 31.89 28.81
C ASN A 28 -13.06 31.16 27.71
N LYS A 29 -13.52 31.91 26.74
CA LYS A 29 -14.01 31.34 25.47
C LYS A 29 -12.81 30.85 24.68
N GLY A 30 -12.30 29.72 25.07
CA GLY A 30 -11.18 29.08 24.39
C GLY A 30 -11.59 27.64 24.13
N GLY A 31 -11.94 27.33 22.92
CA GLY A 31 -12.35 26.01 22.55
C GLY A 31 -12.31 25.86 21.04
N LEU A 32 -13.07 24.90 20.54
CA LEU A 32 -13.21 24.54 19.13
C LEU A 32 -13.34 25.73 18.14
N GLY A 33 -13.97 26.83 18.56
CA GLY A 33 -14.14 28.03 17.73
C GLY A 33 -12.83 28.80 17.46
N GLU A 34 -11.89 28.79 18.38
CA GLU A 34 -10.59 29.47 18.23
C GLU A 34 -9.66 28.63 17.36
N LEU A 35 -9.60 27.34 17.62
CA LEU A 35 -8.89 26.37 16.79
C LEU A 35 -9.41 26.33 15.35
N HIS A 36 -10.72 26.47 15.19
CA HIS A 36 -11.32 26.50 13.85
C HIS A 36 -10.98 27.79 13.09
N LYS A 37 -10.84 28.91 13.78
CA LYS A 37 -10.35 30.16 13.18
C LYS A 37 -8.88 30.05 12.78
N GLU A 38 -8.04 29.51 13.64
CA GLU A 38 -6.63 29.27 13.34
C GLU A 38 -6.47 28.33 12.13
N TYR A 39 -7.27 27.26 12.07
CA TYR A 39 -7.32 26.36 10.94
C TYR A 39 -7.69 27.09 9.64
N GLN A 40 -8.71 27.95 9.65
CA GLN A 40 -9.14 28.70 8.46
C GLN A 40 -8.05 29.68 8.01
N ILE A 41 -7.45 30.42 8.92
CA ILE A 41 -6.36 31.34 8.59
C ILE A 41 -5.18 30.61 7.95
N LEU A 42 -4.83 29.43 8.50
CA LEU A 42 -3.75 28.63 7.97
C LEU A 42 -4.10 28.03 6.62
N LYS A 43 -5.34 27.60 6.43
CA LYS A 43 -5.86 27.11 5.14
C LYS A 43 -5.74 28.17 4.05
N GLU A 44 -6.21 29.38 4.30
CA GLU A 44 -6.11 30.48 3.34
C GLU A 44 -4.64 30.83 3.03
N LYS A 45 -3.78 30.78 4.02
CA LYS A 45 -2.34 31.00 3.84
C LYS A 45 -1.72 29.93 2.93
N CYS A 46 -2.02 28.67 3.19
CA CYS A 46 -1.50 27.56 2.41
C CYS A 46 -2.04 27.58 0.96
N GLU A 47 -3.29 27.97 0.78
CA GLU A 47 -3.91 28.12 -0.53
C GLU A 47 -3.21 29.23 -1.35
N LYS A 48 -2.97 30.39 -0.74
CA LYS A 48 -2.22 31.50 -1.36
C LYS A 48 -0.78 31.12 -1.72
N LEU A 49 -0.16 30.25 -0.94
CA LEU A 49 1.20 29.71 -1.20
C LEU A 49 1.18 28.61 -2.28
N GLY A 50 0.02 28.17 -2.75
CA GLY A 50 -0.11 27.12 -3.78
C GLY A 50 0.21 25.72 -3.30
N TYR A 51 0.10 25.45 -1.99
CA TYR A 51 0.37 24.11 -1.44
C TYR A 51 -0.72 23.08 -1.76
N PHE A 52 -1.90 23.53 -2.17
CA PHE A 52 -3.05 22.70 -2.53
C PHE A 52 -3.25 22.55 -4.05
N ASP A 53 -2.32 23.08 -4.84
CA ASP A 53 -2.43 23.07 -6.30
C ASP A 53 -2.42 21.64 -6.84
N ASN A 54 -3.52 21.27 -7.49
CA ASN A 54 -3.66 19.94 -8.09
C ASN A 54 -2.68 19.68 -9.24
N GLN A 55 -2.17 20.72 -9.89
CA GLN A 55 -1.19 20.58 -10.98
C GLN A 55 0.18 20.12 -10.48
N LYS A 56 0.47 20.35 -9.20
CA LYS A 56 1.71 19.94 -8.55
C LYS A 56 1.65 18.52 -7.96
N LYS A 57 0.46 17.93 -7.89
CA LYS A 57 0.27 16.59 -7.32
C LYS A 57 0.87 15.53 -8.23
N LYS A 58 1.60 14.62 -7.61
CA LYS A 58 2.28 13.50 -8.29
C LYS A 58 1.28 12.41 -8.66
N SER A 59 1.57 11.67 -9.72
CA SER A 59 0.84 10.47 -10.07
C SER A 59 1.39 9.25 -9.31
N CYS A 60 0.49 8.40 -8.83
CA CYS A 60 0.89 7.14 -8.20
C CYS A 60 1.48 6.17 -9.23
N ARG A 61 2.56 5.49 -8.86
CA ARG A 61 3.08 4.38 -9.67
C ARG A 61 2.10 3.23 -9.67
N THR A 62 2.00 2.53 -10.79
CA THR A 62 1.11 1.37 -10.94
C THR A 62 1.56 0.17 -10.11
N ASN A 63 2.87 0.00 -9.93
CA ASN A 63 3.44 -1.12 -9.16
C ASN A 63 4.17 -0.58 -7.92
N ILE A 64 3.47 -0.55 -6.78
CA ILE A 64 3.99 -0.07 -5.50
C ILE A 64 4.70 -1.24 -4.81
N LYS A 65 6.03 -1.15 -4.63
CA LYS A 65 6.84 -2.18 -3.96
C LYS A 65 7.31 -1.75 -2.57
N ASN A 66 7.64 -0.48 -2.39
CA ASN A 66 8.21 0.02 -1.14
C ASN A 66 7.33 1.14 -0.58
N ILE A 67 6.72 0.90 0.57
CA ILE A 67 5.80 1.85 1.22
C ILE A 67 6.42 2.34 2.53
N GLY A 68 6.44 3.66 2.72
CA GLY A 68 6.72 4.27 4.03
C GLY A 68 5.42 4.56 4.79
N ILE A 69 5.34 4.30 6.07
CA ILE A 69 4.19 4.68 6.89
C ILE A 69 4.62 5.55 8.05
N VAL A 70 3.98 6.75 8.14
CA VAL A 70 4.08 7.69 9.27
C VAL A 70 2.88 7.49 10.19
N THR A 71 3.08 6.92 11.36
CA THR A 71 1.99 6.71 12.33
C THR A 71 2.52 6.35 13.73
N ALA A 72 1.64 6.33 14.75
CA ALA A 72 2.00 5.84 16.08
C ALA A 72 2.03 4.30 16.09
N PRO A 73 3.04 3.66 16.71
CA PRO A 73 3.24 2.21 16.64
C PRO A 73 2.15 1.40 17.35
N GLU A 74 1.56 1.97 18.38
CA GLU A 74 0.59 1.29 19.26
C GLU A 74 -0.86 1.53 18.83
N GLY A 75 -1.07 2.24 17.72
CA GLY A 75 -2.39 2.66 17.29
C GLY A 75 -3.10 1.65 16.40
N ALA A 76 -4.44 1.60 16.50
CA ALA A 76 -5.30 0.76 15.67
C ALA A 76 -5.09 0.99 14.16
N ALA A 77 -4.81 2.23 13.74
CA ALA A 77 -4.62 2.55 12.32
C ALA A 77 -3.50 1.75 11.64
N LEU A 78 -2.41 1.48 12.35
CA LEU A 78 -1.34 0.64 11.82
C LEU A 78 -1.78 -0.81 11.65
N GLN A 79 -2.47 -1.35 12.66
CA GLN A 79 -2.99 -2.72 12.61
C GLN A 79 -4.00 -2.89 11.47
N ASP A 80 -4.90 -1.91 11.30
CA ASP A 80 -5.88 -1.91 10.22
C ASP A 80 -5.21 -1.94 8.86
N VAL A 81 -4.18 -1.12 8.66
CA VAL A 81 -3.46 -1.08 7.40
C VAL A 81 -2.70 -2.37 7.13
N LEU A 82 -2.00 -2.91 8.12
CA LEU A 82 -1.28 -4.18 7.95
C LEU A 82 -2.24 -5.34 7.69
N TYR A 83 -3.37 -5.34 8.37
CA TYR A 83 -4.40 -6.35 8.17
C TYR A 83 -4.93 -6.33 6.72
N VAL A 84 -5.27 -5.13 6.21
CA VAL A 84 -5.78 -4.98 4.83
C VAL A 84 -4.71 -5.33 3.79
N LEU A 85 -3.47 -4.87 3.98
CA LEU A 85 -2.37 -5.21 3.08
C LEU A 85 -2.11 -6.72 3.04
N LYS A 86 -2.13 -7.39 4.21
CA LYS A 86 -2.00 -8.85 4.31
C LYS A 86 -3.17 -9.57 3.65
N LYS A 87 -4.40 -9.13 3.91
CA LYS A 87 -5.62 -9.70 3.31
C LYS A 87 -5.61 -9.63 1.79
N ASN A 88 -5.08 -8.55 1.24
CA ASN A 88 -4.99 -8.32 -0.21
C ASN A 88 -3.69 -8.90 -0.81
N ASN A 89 -2.94 -9.69 -0.06
CA ASN A 89 -1.67 -10.28 -0.49
C ASN A 89 -0.69 -9.24 -1.07
N PHE A 90 -0.62 -8.07 -0.41
CA PHE A 90 0.33 -7.05 -0.82
C PHE A 90 1.77 -7.58 -0.74
N ASN A 91 2.46 -7.50 -1.86
CA ASN A 91 3.78 -8.05 -2.07
C ASN A 91 4.81 -6.92 -2.21
N GLY A 92 5.19 -6.35 -1.08
CA GLY A 92 6.14 -5.25 -1.02
C GLY A 92 6.73 -5.05 0.37
N ASN A 93 7.71 -4.16 0.45
CA ASN A 93 8.34 -3.77 1.70
C ASN A 93 7.54 -2.66 2.38
N VAL A 94 7.39 -2.78 3.69
CA VAL A 94 6.73 -1.76 4.51
C VAL A 94 7.70 -1.20 5.53
N ILE A 95 8.05 0.05 5.35
CA ILE A 95 8.97 0.79 6.22
C ILE A 95 8.15 1.67 7.15
N ILE A 96 8.13 1.36 8.44
CA ILE A 96 7.35 2.09 9.44
C ILE A 96 8.26 3.08 10.17
N LYS A 97 7.93 4.38 10.07
CA LYS A 97 8.55 5.43 10.86
C LYS A 97 7.65 5.81 12.02
N ARG A 98 8.12 5.56 13.25
CA ARG A 98 7.42 5.97 14.47
C ARG A 98 7.25 7.48 14.52
N SER A 99 6.00 7.95 14.75
CA SER A 99 5.68 9.36 14.95
C SER A 99 4.77 9.56 16.15
N ILE A 100 4.98 10.67 16.83
CA ILE A 100 4.00 11.20 17.77
C ILE A 100 2.89 11.82 16.93
N VAL A 101 1.67 11.25 17.03
CA VAL A 101 0.52 11.64 16.21
C VAL A 101 -0.52 12.45 16.99
N GLN A 102 -0.18 12.89 18.21
CA GLN A 102 -1.03 13.72 19.06
C GLN A 102 -0.19 14.58 20.03
N GLY A 103 -0.75 15.68 20.51
CA GLY A 103 -0.11 16.61 21.43
C GLY A 103 0.89 17.58 20.77
N ASN A 104 1.54 18.41 21.56
CA ASN A 104 2.33 19.57 21.09
C ASN A 104 3.55 19.22 20.22
N GLN A 105 4.02 17.98 20.25
CA GLN A 105 5.16 17.54 19.45
C GLN A 105 4.75 16.81 18.16
N CYS A 106 3.44 16.67 17.92
CA CYS A 106 2.88 15.95 16.80
C CYS A 106 3.41 16.47 15.46
N SER A 107 3.25 17.76 15.21
CA SER A 107 3.62 18.38 13.92
C SER A 107 5.11 18.21 13.60
N LYS A 108 5.97 18.48 14.58
CA LYS A 108 7.42 18.33 14.42
C LYS A 108 7.82 16.86 14.19
N SER A 109 7.20 15.94 14.92
CA SER A 109 7.47 14.52 14.80
C SER A 109 7.06 13.99 13.43
N ILE A 110 5.88 14.39 12.91
CA ILE A 110 5.37 14.02 11.59
C ILE A 110 6.28 14.59 10.50
N ALA A 111 6.58 15.89 10.53
CA ALA A 111 7.44 16.54 9.55
C ALA A 111 8.81 15.85 9.43
N ASN A 112 9.49 15.62 10.56
CA ASN A 112 10.77 14.91 10.59
C ASN A 112 10.67 13.49 10.04
N SER A 113 9.54 12.84 10.23
CA SER A 113 9.34 11.48 9.74
C SER A 113 9.10 11.43 8.25
N ILE A 114 8.39 12.41 7.70
CA ILE A 114 8.23 12.59 6.27
C ILE A 114 9.58 12.85 5.62
N GLU A 115 10.37 13.78 6.17
CA GLU A 115 11.71 14.08 5.69
C GLU A 115 12.64 12.86 5.73
N TYR A 116 12.59 12.08 6.80
CA TYR A 116 13.37 10.84 6.92
C TYR A 116 13.00 9.85 5.83
N LEU A 117 11.70 9.62 5.61
CA LEU A 117 11.22 8.67 4.60
C LEU A 117 11.50 9.16 3.18
N ASN A 118 11.48 10.47 2.94
CA ASN A 118 11.83 11.05 1.66
C ASN A 118 13.26 10.71 1.22
N ASN A 119 14.16 10.58 2.19
CA ASN A 119 15.57 10.32 1.96
C ASN A 119 15.95 8.83 2.15
N TRP A 120 15.02 8.01 2.57
CA TRP A 120 15.28 6.60 2.80
C TRP A 120 15.55 5.86 1.48
N LYS A 121 16.52 4.96 1.53
CA LYS A 121 16.84 4.03 0.46
C LYS A 121 17.09 2.64 1.03
N ASP A 122 16.77 1.63 0.26
CA ASP A 122 17.12 0.24 0.59
C ASP A 122 18.60 -0.06 0.30
N SER A 123 19.04 -1.29 0.57
CA SER A 123 20.39 -1.77 0.27
C SER A 123 20.75 -1.72 -1.22
N ASN A 124 19.77 -1.71 -2.08
CA ASN A 124 19.90 -1.62 -3.53
C ASN A 124 19.73 -0.19 -4.08
N ASN A 125 19.74 0.82 -3.18
CA ASN A 125 19.56 2.23 -3.51
C ASN A 125 18.17 2.59 -4.08
N ASN A 126 17.15 1.73 -3.91
CA ASN A 126 15.80 2.02 -4.31
C ASN A 126 15.13 2.93 -3.29
N LYS A 127 14.43 3.95 -3.77
CA LYS A 127 13.58 4.84 -2.98
C LYS A 127 12.24 4.17 -2.67
N LEU A 128 11.48 4.78 -1.78
CA LEU A 128 10.09 4.43 -1.55
C LEU A 128 9.22 4.87 -2.73
N ASP A 129 8.16 4.11 -3.00
CA ASP A 129 7.20 4.44 -4.06
C ASP A 129 6.06 5.31 -3.52
N LEU A 130 5.74 5.16 -2.23
CA LEU A 130 4.64 5.85 -1.57
C LEU A 130 4.94 6.09 -0.10
N ILE A 131 4.52 7.27 0.38
CA ILE A 131 4.49 7.63 1.80
C ILE A 131 3.03 7.74 2.26
N LEU A 132 2.65 6.91 3.23
CA LEU A 132 1.36 6.99 3.86
C LEU A 132 1.46 7.68 5.20
N ILE A 133 0.74 8.80 5.35
CA ILE A 133 0.57 9.51 6.60
C ILE A 133 -0.77 9.09 7.17
N THR A 134 -0.76 8.49 8.36
CA THR A 134 -2.01 7.95 8.89
C THR A 134 -2.10 8.00 10.40
N ARG A 135 -3.33 8.19 10.86
CA ARG A 135 -3.72 8.13 12.26
C ARG A 135 -5.09 7.45 12.39
N GLY A 136 -5.34 6.84 13.53
CA GLY A 136 -6.68 6.41 13.95
C GLY A 136 -7.57 7.60 14.30
N GLY A 137 -8.84 7.35 14.58
CA GLY A 137 -9.80 8.39 15.00
C GLY A 137 -9.34 9.19 16.22
N GLY A 138 -9.93 10.33 16.42
CA GLY A 138 -9.67 11.25 17.54
C GLY A 138 -10.48 12.53 17.40
N SER A 139 -10.41 13.40 18.39
CA SER A 139 -11.05 14.72 18.32
C SER A 139 -10.36 15.61 17.28
N PHE A 140 -11.07 16.64 16.80
CA PHE A 140 -10.50 17.65 15.90
C PHE A 140 -9.23 18.28 16.48
N GLU A 141 -9.22 18.54 17.79
CA GLU A 141 -8.07 19.07 18.52
C GLU A 141 -6.85 18.16 18.41
N ASP A 142 -7.05 16.86 18.53
CA ASP A 142 -5.99 15.87 18.37
C ASP A 142 -5.43 15.78 16.96
N LEU A 143 -6.23 16.14 15.97
CA LEU A 143 -5.87 16.08 14.55
C LEU A 143 -5.20 17.36 14.05
N MET A 144 -5.32 18.46 14.80
CA MET A 144 -4.77 19.78 14.43
C MET A 144 -3.27 19.76 14.13
N GLY A 145 -2.51 18.85 14.77
CA GLY A 145 -1.08 18.66 14.47
C GLY A 145 -0.76 18.30 13.03
N PHE A 146 -1.72 17.70 12.31
CA PHE A 146 -1.61 17.38 10.88
C PHE A 146 -1.94 18.58 9.96
N SER A 147 -2.48 19.64 10.54
CA SER A 147 -2.76 20.91 9.84
C SER A 147 -1.67 21.96 10.10
N ASP A 148 -0.61 21.65 10.85
CA ASP A 148 0.50 22.55 11.10
C ASP A 148 1.30 22.81 9.82
N ILE A 149 1.77 24.04 9.63
CA ILE A 149 2.54 24.48 8.46
C ILE A 149 3.78 23.60 8.21
N LYS A 150 4.44 23.12 9.26
CA LYS A 150 5.62 22.25 9.16
C LYS A 150 5.30 20.92 8.46
N VAL A 151 4.14 20.34 8.76
CA VAL A 151 3.67 19.10 8.13
C VAL A 151 3.33 19.35 6.67
N ILE A 152 2.67 20.46 6.39
CA ILE A 152 2.27 20.87 5.05
C ILE A 152 3.51 21.09 4.17
N GLU A 153 4.50 21.82 4.69
CA GLU A 153 5.78 22.03 4.00
C GLU A 153 6.53 20.73 3.77
N ALA A 154 6.56 19.83 4.76
CA ALA A 154 7.20 18.53 4.62
C ALA A 154 6.53 17.65 3.55
N ILE A 155 5.20 17.67 3.46
CA ILE A 155 4.44 16.96 2.42
C ILE A 155 4.67 17.59 1.05
N HIS A 156 4.61 18.93 0.97
CA HIS A 156 4.77 19.66 -0.29
C HIS A 156 6.17 19.47 -0.90
N ASN A 157 7.20 19.51 -0.05
CA ASN A 157 8.61 19.35 -0.46
C ASN A 157 9.04 17.89 -0.64
N CYS A 158 8.13 16.96 -0.39
CA CYS A 158 8.39 15.54 -0.54
C CYS A 158 8.48 15.16 -2.02
N ASP A 159 9.55 14.46 -2.46
CA ASP A 159 9.68 13.98 -3.85
C ASP A 159 8.84 12.73 -4.14
N ILE A 160 8.52 11.97 -3.09
CA ILE A 160 7.78 10.71 -3.19
C ILE A 160 6.28 10.98 -3.16
N TYR A 161 5.51 10.14 -3.84
CA TYR A 161 4.06 10.20 -3.80
C TYR A 161 3.54 10.04 -2.39
N THR A 162 2.74 11.01 -1.92
CA THR A 162 2.20 11.07 -0.57
C THR A 162 0.73 10.74 -0.53
N MET A 163 0.32 9.95 0.46
CA MET A 163 -1.08 9.66 0.72
C MET A 163 -1.41 10.02 2.17
N SER A 164 -2.45 10.81 2.39
CA SER A 164 -2.97 11.14 3.72
C SER A 164 -4.20 10.32 4.04
N ALA A 165 -4.23 9.73 5.22
CA ALA A 165 -5.37 8.98 5.78
C ALA A 165 -5.53 9.31 7.26
N VAL A 166 -5.78 10.59 7.56
CA VAL A 166 -5.80 11.14 8.92
C VAL A 166 -7.22 11.46 9.37
N GLY A 167 -8.02 12.09 8.51
CA GLY A 167 -9.38 12.53 8.81
C GLY A 167 -10.44 11.53 8.36
N HIS A 168 -11.62 11.58 9.01
CA HIS A 168 -12.83 10.90 8.55
C HIS A 168 -13.48 11.69 7.39
N GLU A 169 -14.59 11.19 6.87
CA GLU A 169 -15.27 11.80 5.72
C GLU A 169 -15.64 13.27 5.89
N VAL A 170 -15.87 13.72 7.13
CA VAL A 170 -16.33 15.06 7.46
C VAL A 170 -15.20 16.01 7.88
N ASP A 171 -14.14 15.50 8.49
CA ASP A 171 -13.06 16.30 9.07
C ASP A 171 -11.79 16.26 8.19
N TYR A 172 -11.64 17.27 7.34
CA TYR A 172 -10.46 17.43 6.50
C TYR A 172 -9.34 18.14 7.25
N MET A 173 -8.16 17.51 7.30
CA MET A 173 -6.95 18.17 7.77
C MET A 173 -6.19 18.81 6.59
N LEU A 174 -5.35 19.83 6.88
CA LEU A 174 -4.62 20.49 5.80
C LEU A 174 -3.61 19.55 5.12
N SER A 175 -3.12 18.52 5.81
CA SER A 175 -2.35 17.43 5.22
C SER A 175 -3.10 16.67 4.11
N ASP A 176 -4.45 16.57 4.23
CA ASP A 176 -5.27 15.88 3.23
C ASP A 176 -5.38 16.66 1.91
N PHE A 177 -5.34 18.00 2.00
CA PHE A 177 -5.33 18.87 0.82
C PHE A 177 -3.96 18.90 0.15
N THR A 178 -2.89 18.86 0.95
CA THR A 178 -1.51 18.96 0.47
C THR A 178 -1.01 17.65 -0.12
N ALA A 179 -1.40 16.52 0.45
CA ALA A 179 -1.00 15.20 -0.05
C ALA A 179 -1.47 14.96 -1.49
N ASP A 180 -0.72 14.16 -2.23
CA ASP A 180 -1.05 13.80 -3.62
C ASP A 180 -2.40 13.07 -3.70
N LYS A 181 -2.71 12.25 -2.69
CA LYS A 181 -4.01 11.59 -2.55
C LYS A 181 -4.48 11.55 -1.11
N ARG A 182 -5.79 11.74 -0.93
CA ARG A 182 -6.48 11.50 0.32
C ARG A 182 -7.15 10.13 0.31
N ALA A 183 -7.12 9.44 1.44
CA ALA A 183 -7.97 8.31 1.74
C ALA A 183 -8.80 8.62 3.00
N PRO A 184 -10.09 8.25 3.04
CA PRO A 184 -10.96 8.60 4.17
C PRO A 184 -10.60 7.85 5.45
N THR A 185 -9.96 6.69 5.34
CA THR A 185 -9.52 5.87 6.47
C THR A 185 -8.19 5.16 6.19
N PRO A 186 -7.48 4.74 7.23
CA PRO A 186 -6.27 3.93 7.08
C PRO A 186 -6.48 2.64 6.28
N SER A 187 -7.62 1.98 6.49
CA SER A 187 -7.99 0.74 5.78
C SER A 187 -8.22 0.98 4.29
N VAL A 188 -8.96 2.05 3.93
CA VAL A 188 -9.18 2.44 2.53
C VAL A 188 -7.87 2.83 1.84
N ALA A 189 -6.97 3.48 2.55
CA ALA A 189 -5.64 3.77 2.00
C ALA A 189 -4.89 2.48 1.65
N ALA A 190 -4.93 1.48 2.54
CA ALA A 190 -4.32 0.17 2.29
C ALA A 190 -4.99 -0.58 1.12
N GLU A 191 -6.30 -0.46 0.96
CA GLU A 191 -7.01 -1.01 -0.19
C GLU A 191 -6.58 -0.35 -1.50
N ILE A 192 -6.48 0.98 -1.53
CA ILE A 192 -6.00 1.72 -2.70
C ILE A 192 -4.59 1.28 -3.07
N ILE A 193 -3.71 1.14 -2.10
CA ILE A 193 -2.32 0.74 -2.29
C ILE A 193 -2.22 -0.69 -2.84
N SER A 194 -2.99 -1.62 -2.27
CA SER A 194 -2.96 -3.03 -2.66
C SER A 194 -3.75 -3.34 -3.94
N SER A 195 -4.71 -2.50 -4.31
CA SER A 195 -5.59 -2.72 -5.46
C SER A 195 -4.84 -2.74 -6.80
N SER A 196 -3.74 -2.00 -6.93
CA SER A 196 -2.93 -1.99 -8.15
C SER A 196 -2.23 -3.33 -8.38
N GLN A 197 -1.64 -3.91 -7.33
CA GLN A 197 -0.99 -5.23 -7.40
C GLN A 197 -2.01 -6.35 -7.59
N LYS A 198 -3.16 -6.27 -6.95
CA LYS A 198 -4.23 -7.25 -7.12
C LYS A 198 -4.72 -7.31 -8.56
N LYS A 199 -4.93 -6.15 -9.20
CA LYS A 199 -5.31 -6.08 -10.62
C LYS A 199 -4.25 -6.66 -11.55
N GLU A 200 -2.97 -6.40 -11.27
CA GLU A 200 -1.86 -6.96 -12.04
C GLU A 200 -1.81 -8.49 -11.91
N LEU A 201 -2.00 -9.01 -10.69
CA LEU A 201 -2.05 -10.43 -10.41
C LEU A 201 -3.25 -11.10 -11.14
N GLU A 202 -4.44 -10.53 -11.01
CA GLU A 202 -5.64 -11.01 -11.69
C GLU A 202 -5.44 -11.04 -13.23
N LEU A 203 -4.81 -10.02 -13.80
CA LEU A 203 -4.49 -9.97 -15.22
C LEU A 203 -3.48 -11.05 -15.62
N LEU A 204 -2.46 -11.30 -14.80
CA LEU A 204 -1.49 -12.37 -15.04
C LEU A 204 -2.14 -13.74 -14.96
N GLU A 205 -3.03 -13.99 -14.01
CA GLU A 205 -3.80 -15.23 -13.88
C GLU A 205 -4.71 -15.46 -15.11
N GLN A 206 -5.39 -14.41 -15.57
CA GLN A 206 -6.19 -14.48 -16.80
C GLN A 206 -5.34 -14.79 -18.03
N ASN A 207 -4.17 -14.18 -18.17
CA ASN A 207 -3.24 -14.45 -19.25
C ASN A 207 -2.74 -15.91 -19.22
N ILE A 208 -2.40 -16.42 -18.04
CA ILE A 208 -2.00 -17.83 -17.87
C ILE A 208 -3.14 -18.78 -18.30
N ALA A 209 -4.37 -18.53 -17.86
CA ALA A 209 -5.54 -19.31 -18.24
C ALA A 209 -5.75 -19.28 -19.77
N TYR A 210 -5.71 -18.10 -20.36
CA TYR A 210 -5.82 -17.93 -21.81
C TYR A 210 -4.76 -18.71 -22.58
N TYR A 211 -3.48 -18.62 -22.18
CA TYR A 211 -2.42 -19.36 -22.84
C TYR A 211 -2.59 -20.89 -22.71
N ARG A 212 -3.04 -21.37 -21.55
CA ARG A 212 -3.37 -22.80 -21.36
C ARG A 212 -4.43 -23.29 -22.33
N ASP A 213 -5.50 -22.50 -22.51
CA ASP A 213 -6.58 -22.85 -23.45
C ASP A 213 -6.11 -22.78 -24.90
N CYS A 214 -5.33 -21.78 -25.27
CA CYS A 214 -4.74 -21.71 -26.61
C CYS A 214 -3.88 -22.93 -26.94
N ILE A 215 -3.04 -23.36 -26.00
CA ILE A 215 -2.20 -24.55 -26.16
C ILE A 215 -3.03 -25.80 -26.35
N LYS A 216 -4.05 -25.99 -25.49
CA LYS A 216 -4.96 -27.12 -25.56
C LYS A 216 -5.63 -27.20 -26.94
N ASN A 217 -6.13 -26.07 -27.41
CA ASN A 217 -6.80 -26.03 -28.73
C ASN A 217 -5.85 -26.35 -29.89
N ILE A 218 -4.63 -25.79 -29.88
CA ILE A 218 -3.62 -26.07 -30.91
C ILE A 218 -3.22 -27.54 -30.89
N ILE A 219 -3.10 -28.15 -29.72
CA ILE A 219 -2.79 -29.57 -29.57
C ILE A 219 -3.93 -30.43 -30.17
N LEU A 220 -5.18 -30.13 -29.76
CA LEU A 220 -6.36 -30.88 -30.25
C LEU A 220 -6.54 -30.75 -31.76
N GLU A 221 -6.35 -29.56 -32.32
CA GLU A 221 -6.39 -29.34 -33.76
C GLU A 221 -5.31 -30.12 -34.50
N LYS A 222 -4.06 -30.13 -34.00
CA LYS A 222 -2.99 -30.95 -34.61
C LYS A 222 -3.28 -32.45 -34.55
N ILE A 223 -3.80 -32.91 -33.40
CA ILE A 223 -4.20 -34.32 -33.28
C ILE A 223 -5.32 -34.65 -34.27
N GLY A 224 -6.38 -33.82 -34.31
CA GLY A 224 -7.50 -34.03 -35.24
C GLY A 224 -7.07 -34.03 -36.69
N ASN A 225 -6.24 -33.06 -37.10
CA ASN A 225 -5.71 -32.98 -38.47
C ASN A 225 -4.84 -34.20 -38.84
N ASN A 226 -4.09 -34.75 -37.90
CA ASN A 226 -3.27 -35.92 -38.14
C ASN A 226 -4.10 -37.22 -38.19
N ILE A 227 -5.11 -37.33 -37.32
CA ILE A 227 -6.07 -38.47 -37.40
C ILE A 227 -6.76 -38.46 -38.77
N TYR A 228 -7.26 -37.30 -39.22
CA TYR A 228 -7.89 -37.17 -40.54
C TYR A 228 -6.94 -37.55 -41.66
N LYS A 229 -5.66 -37.14 -41.64
CA LYS A 229 -4.64 -37.55 -42.60
C LYS A 229 -4.42 -39.08 -42.58
N LEU A 230 -4.38 -39.67 -41.38
CA LEU A 230 -4.20 -41.12 -41.21
C LEU A 230 -5.38 -41.91 -41.80
N GLU A 231 -6.63 -41.47 -41.57
CA GLU A 231 -7.81 -42.10 -42.12
C GLU A 231 -7.85 -42.00 -43.65
N ASN A 232 -7.46 -40.84 -44.18
CA ASN A 232 -7.39 -40.59 -45.62
C ASN A 232 -6.29 -41.47 -46.30
N LEU A 233 -5.15 -41.63 -45.64
CA LEU A 233 -4.10 -42.56 -46.10
C LEU A 233 -4.60 -44.00 -46.07
N ARG A 234 -5.24 -44.42 -44.98
CA ARG A 234 -5.82 -45.76 -44.81
C ARG A 234 -6.87 -46.07 -45.87
N SER A 235 -7.73 -45.13 -46.25
CA SER A 235 -8.72 -45.28 -47.29
C SER A 235 -8.14 -45.43 -48.71
N ARG A 236 -6.93 -44.92 -48.91
CA ARG A 236 -6.17 -44.97 -50.19
C ARG A 236 -5.39 -46.28 -50.38
N ILE A 237 -5.30 -47.09 -49.35
CA ILE A 237 -4.62 -48.39 -49.44
C ILE A 237 -5.48 -49.34 -50.30
N LYS A 238 -5.21 -49.38 -51.58
CA LYS A 238 -5.79 -50.31 -52.52
C LYS A 238 -4.82 -51.49 -52.71
N ASN A 239 -4.90 -52.52 -51.83
CA ASN A 239 -4.08 -53.74 -51.99
C ASN A 239 -2.61 -53.55 -52.41
N PRO A 240 -1.65 -54.08 -51.91
CA PRO A 240 -1.23 -55.27 -51.26
C PRO A 240 -0.29 -54.98 -50.04
N LEU A 241 0.21 -56.03 -49.45
CA LEU A 241 1.02 -56.00 -48.19
C LEU A 241 2.16 -55.00 -48.17
N GLU A 242 2.92 -54.84 -49.26
CA GLU A 242 4.05 -53.87 -49.30
C GLU A 242 3.60 -52.40 -49.21
N MET A 243 2.42 -52.08 -49.77
CA MET A 243 1.86 -50.72 -49.68
C MET A 243 1.28 -50.47 -48.32
N ILE A 244 0.78 -51.49 -47.64
CA ILE A 244 0.31 -51.42 -46.25
C ILE A 244 1.51 -51.22 -45.32
N ASP A 245 2.59 -52.00 -45.47
CA ASP A 245 3.78 -51.87 -44.66
C ASP A 245 4.47 -50.49 -44.82
N HIS A 246 4.56 -50.01 -46.07
CA HIS A 246 5.07 -48.66 -46.31
C HIS A 246 4.21 -47.57 -45.67
N ASN A 247 2.89 -47.69 -45.76
CA ASN A 247 1.96 -46.75 -45.15
C ASN A 247 1.97 -46.83 -43.63
N ILE A 248 2.09 -48.04 -43.06
CA ILE A 248 2.24 -48.23 -41.61
C ILE A 248 3.54 -47.57 -41.10
N ASN A 249 4.64 -47.76 -41.80
CA ASN A 249 5.92 -47.11 -41.44
C ASN A 249 5.81 -45.57 -41.51
N THR A 250 5.17 -45.06 -42.56
CA THR A 250 4.93 -43.60 -42.70
C THR A 250 4.05 -43.06 -41.58
N LEU A 251 3.00 -43.77 -41.18
CA LEU A 251 2.14 -43.45 -40.06
C LEU A 251 2.88 -43.41 -38.72
N ASN A 252 3.78 -44.38 -38.51
CA ASN A 252 4.60 -44.45 -37.32
C ASN A 252 5.54 -43.22 -37.20
N VAL A 253 6.17 -42.82 -38.31
CA VAL A 253 7.00 -41.60 -38.37
C VAL A 253 6.18 -40.34 -38.06
N TYR A 254 4.97 -40.23 -38.65
CA TYR A 254 4.09 -39.09 -38.33
C TYR A 254 3.66 -39.08 -36.89
N ASN A 255 3.35 -40.22 -36.29
CA ASN A 255 3.01 -40.32 -34.87
C ASN A 255 4.17 -39.88 -33.94
N GLU A 256 5.39 -40.32 -34.25
CA GLU A 256 6.56 -39.91 -33.48
C GLU A 256 6.84 -38.39 -33.60
N ASN A 257 6.77 -37.85 -34.82
CA ASN A 257 6.92 -36.43 -35.05
C ASN A 257 5.84 -35.61 -34.35
N LEU A 258 4.60 -36.10 -34.32
CA LEU A 258 3.49 -35.48 -33.59
C LEU A 258 3.76 -35.46 -32.09
N LYS A 259 4.13 -36.62 -31.50
CA LYS A 259 4.48 -36.73 -30.10
C LYS A 259 5.60 -35.76 -29.72
N ASN A 260 6.64 -35.74 -30.53
CA ASN A 260 7.79 -34.84 -30.29
C ASN A 260 7.37 -33.36 -30.40
N SER A 261 6.55 -33.02 -31.39
CA SER A 261 6.02 -31.65 -31.56
C SER A 261 5.11 -31.22 -30.41
N ILE A 262 4.27 -32.15 -29.95
CA ILE A 262 3.38 -31.91 -28.81
C ILE A 262 4.22 -31.71 -27.54
N ASN A 263 5.16 -32.62 -27.28
CA ASN A 263 6.01 -32.54 -26.09
C ASN A 263 6.84 -31.25 -26.07
N LEU A 264 7.46 -30.89 -27.18
CA LEU A 264 8.19 -29.62 -27.31
C LEU A 264 7.30 -28.39 -27.04
N LYS A 265 6.08 -28.43 -27.56
CA LYS A 265 5.14 -27.32 -27.37
C LYS A 265 4.62 -27.21 -25.93
N ILE A 266 4.38 -28.36 -25.29
CA ILE A 266 4.02 -28.43 -23.88
C ILE A 266 5.21 -27.92 -23.03
N GLU A 267 6.43 -28.35 -23.35
CA GLU A 267 7.62 -27.93 -22.63
C GLU A 267 7.85 -26.41 -22.75
N GLN A 268 7.75 -25.85 -23.97
CA GLN A 268 7.85 -24.39 -24.18
C GLN A 268 6.84 -23.62 -23.35
N GLN A 269 5.61 -24.12 -23.28
CA GLN A 269 4.56 -23.43 -22.53
C GLN A 269 4.70 -23.62 -21.02
N ASN A 270 5.14 -24.79 -20.57
CA ASN A 270 5.46 -25.01 -19.17
C ASN A 270 6.63 -24.12 -18.72
N ASN A 271 7.65 -23.96 -19.56
CA ASN A 271 8.73 -23.02 -19.29
C ASN A 271 8.23 -21.57 -19.18
N LYS A 272 7.27 -21.20 -20.03
CA LYS A 272 6.66 -19.87 -19.97
C LYS A 272 5.81 -19.67 -18.70
N ILE A 273 5.07 -20.70 -18.29
CA ILE A 273 4.33 -20.72 -17.03
C ILE A 273 5.31 -20.60 -15.85
N ASN A 274 6.37 -21.42 -15.84
CA ASN A 274 7.38 -21.38 -14.80
C ASN A 274 8.07 -20.01 -14.69
N GLN A 275 8.34 -19.35 -15.83
CA GLN A 275 8.87 -17.97 -15.84
C GLN A 275 7.88 -16.98 -15.25
N LEU A 276 6.59 -17.12 -15.55
CA LEU A 276 5.54 -16.28 -14.98
C LEU A 276 5.37 -16.54 -13.48
N GLU A 277 5.40 -17.82 -13.08
CA GLU A 277 5.37 -18.21 -11.66
C GLU A 277 6.59 -17.70 -10.89
N GLN A 278 7.81 -17.83 -11.47
CA GLN A 278 9.02 -17.23 -10.90
C GLN A 278 8.93 -15.70 -10.84
N GLY A 279 8.30 -15.07 -11.83
CA GLY A 279 7.99 -13.65 -11.80
C GLY A 279 7.08 -13.29 -10.62
N LEU A 280 6.04 -14.08 -10.39
CA LEU A 280 5.12 -13.93 -9.26
C LEU A 280 5.78 -14.22 -7.90
N GLU A 281 6.71 -15.22 -7.87
CA GLU A 281 7.47 -15.52 -6.64
C GLU A 281 8.33 -14.35 -6.15
N LYS A 282 8.80 -13.48 -7.06
CA LYS A 282 9.53 -12.25 -6.68
C LYS A 282 8.68 -11.31 -5.83
N TYR A 283 7.37 -11.46 -5.87
CA TYR A 283 6.42 -10.69 -5.08
C TYR A 283 5.99 -11.40 -3.78
N ASN A 284 6.61 -12.53 -3.44
CA ASN A 284 6.27 -13.27 -2.22
C ASN A 284 6.93 -12.63 -0.99
N ILE A 285 6.10 -12.08 -0.13
CA ILE A 285 6.51 -11.39 1.10
C ILE A 285 7.36 -12.29 1.99
N ASP A 286 7.01 -13.56 2.13
CA ASP A 286 7.72 -14.49 3.00
C ASP A 286 9.14 -14.76 2.51
N LYS A 287 9.34 -14.87 1.18
CA LYS A 287 10.69 -15.00 0.59
C LYS A 287 11.50 -13.72 0.75
N MET A 288 10.87 -12.56 0.64
CA MET A 288 11.55 -11.28 0.88
C MET A 288 12.01 -11.17 2.33
N LEU A 289 11.19 -11.56 3.29
CA LEU A 289 11.56 -11.61 4.70
C LEU A 289 12.70 -12.63 4.97
N GLN A 290 12.69 -13.77 4.27
CA GLN A 290 13.78 -14.77 4.35
C GLN A 290 15.09 -14.23 3.77
N SER A 291 15.05 -13.35 2.79
CA SER A 291 16.21 -12.72 2.16
C SER A 291 16.77 -11.54 2.96
N GLY A 292 16.29 -11.31 4.18
CA GLY A 292 16.80 -10.28 5.08
C GLY A 292 16.11 -8.93 4.95
N TYR A 293 15.08 -8.80 4.11
CA TYR A 293 14.23 -7.61 4.11
C TYR A 293 13.36 -7.60 5.36
N VAL A 294 13.04 -6.41 5.82
CA VAL A 294 12.16 -6.22 6.96
C VAL A 294 10.96 -5.37 6.57
N LEU A 295 9.82 -5.70 7.08
CA LEU A 295 8.61 -4.91 6.89
C LEU A 295 8.46 -3.95 8.07
N LEU A 296 8.46 -2.66 7.81
CA LEU A 296 8.15 -1.65 8.80
C LEU A 296 6.64 -1.47 8.89
N ILE A 297 6.09 -1.79 10.04
CA ILE A 297 4.64 -1.90 10.23
C ILE A 297 4.18 -1.00 11.39
N LYS A 298 3.11 -0.20 11.19
CA LYS A 298 2.43 0.56 12.25
C LYS A 298 0.92 0.56 11.99
N ARG A 299 0.16 0.11 12.96
CA ARG A 299 -1.32 0.02 12.92
C ARG A 299 -1.88 -0.61 11.64
N GLY A 300 -1.29 -1.72 11.17
CA GLY A 300 -1.78 -2.46 10.01
C GLY A 300 -1.35 -1.92 8.65
N LYS A 301 -0.56 -0.85 8.58
CA LYS A 301 0.02 -0.30 7.33
C LYS A 301 1.51 -0.56 7.24
N ILE A 302 1.96 -0.90 6.03
CA ILE A 302 3.36 -1.06 5.65
C ILE A 302 3.91 0.30 5.19
N TYR A 303 5.12 0.67 5.63
CA TYR A 303 5.79 1.91 5.29
C TYR A 303 6.94 1.65 4.33
N ASP A 304 6.88 2.25 3.16
CA ASP A 304 7.86 2.15 2.08
C ASP A 304 8.68 3.43 1.86
N SER A 305 8.37 4.51 2.59
CA SER A 305 9.07 5.77 2.44
C SER A 305 9.46 6.40 3.77
N VAL A 306 10.69 6.89 3.80
CA VAL A 306 11.28 7.65 4.91
C VAL A 306 10.53 8.96 5.15
N LYS A 307 9.87 9.50 4.13
CA LYS A 307 9.10 10.75 4.18
C LYS A 307 7.85 10.68 5.07
N ASN A 308 7.41 9.47 5.37
CA ASN A 308 6.22 9.17 6.17
C ASN A 308 6.55 8.78 7.60
N LEU A 309 7.81 8.91 8.01
CA LEU A 309 8.29 8.57 9.35
C LEU A 309 8.63 9.83 10.16
N GLU A 310 8.42 9.79 11.44
CA GLU A 310 8.73 10.90 12.36
C GLU A 310 9.70 10.45 13.43
N VAL A 311 10.53 11.38 13.94
CA VAL A 311 11.43 11.11 15.06
C VAL A 311 10.58 10.83 16.31
N ASP A 312 11.05 9.94 17.16
CA ASP A 312 10.37 9.40 18.36
C ASP A 312 9.18 8.46 18.10
N GLN A 313 8.88 8.17 16.85
CA GLN A 313 7.85 7.24 16.48
C GLN A 313 8.23 5.80 16.86
N LYS A 314 7.33 5.08 17.51
CA LYS A 314 7.44 3.62 17.71
C LYS A 314 6.87 2.87 16.52
N LEU A 315 7.64 1.93 16.01
CA LEU A 315 7.33 1.09 14.85
C LEU A 315 7.52 -0.37 15.22
N LYS A 316 6.81 -1.23 14.55
CA LYS A 316 7.13 -2.66 14.53
C LYS A 316 7.90 -3.00 13.25
N ILE A 317 9.01 -3.65 13.41
CA ILE A 317 9.72 -4.33 12.34
C ILE A 317 9.25 -5.78 12.36
N LYS A 318 8.70 -6.24 11.25
CA LYS A 318 8.45 -7.66 11.05
C LYS A 318 9.64 -8.29 10.34
N LEU A 319 10.23 -9.25 10.99
CA LEU A 319 11.26 -10.15 10.49
C LEU A 319 10.63 -11.51 10.16
N LYS A 320 11.41 -12.40 9.59
CA LYS A 320 11.02 -13.77 9.26
C LYS A 320 10.42 -14.55 10.44
N ASP A 321 10.96 -14.35 11.62
CA ASP A 321 10.73 -15.15 12.82
C ASP A 321 10.06 -14.40 13.97
N GLY A 322 9.67 -13.11 13.74
CA GLY A 322 9.01 -12.34 14.76
C GLY A 322 8.88 -10.84 14.46
N GLU A 323 8.38 -10.13 15.44
CA GLU A 323 8.23 -8.68 15.37
C GLU A 323 9.07 -8.01 16.47
N VAL A 324 9.76 -6.94 16.12
CA VAL A 324 10.56 -6.12 17.06
C VAL A 324 9.98 -4.71 17.08
N GLU A 325 9.75 -4.17 18.25
CA GLU A 325 9.41 -2.75 18.39
C GLU A 325 10.66 -1.90 18.40
N ILE A 326 10.73 -0.93 17.53
CA ILE A 326 11.81 0.05 17.47
C ILE A 326 11.28 1.47 17.64
N LYS A 327 12.14 2.33 18.17
CA LYS A 327 11.90 3.77 18.27
C LYS A 327 12.86 4.47 17.31
N ILE A 328 12.36 5.37 16.49
CA ILE A 328 13.19 6.12 15.56
C ILE A 328 13.87 7.26 16.29
N ASN A 329 15.19 7.18 16.42
CA ASN A 329 15.97 8.21 17.11
C ASN A 329 16.42 9.32 16.16
N LYS A 330 16.63 9.03 14.88
CA LYS A 330 17.12 10.01 13.91
C LYS A 330 16.71 9.63 12.48
N ILE A 331 16.34 10.62 11.72
CA ILE A 331 16.00 10.46 10.30
C ILE A 331 17.03 11.20 9.48
N LYS A 332 17.63 10.53 8.51
CA LYS A 332 18.52 11.13 7.53
C LYS A 332 17.95 10.84 6.15
N ILE A 333 17.72 11.89 5.39
CA ILE A 333 17.18 11.81 4.05
C ILE A 333 18.33 12.20 3.11
N ASP A 334 18.72 11.29 2.23
CA ASP A 334 19.68 11.60 1.18
C ASP A 334 18.93 12.26 0.01
N LYS A 335 19.51 13.33 -0.52
CA LYS A 335 18.95 14.15 -1.60
C LYS A 335 18.93 13.39 -2.93
#